data_c43bfa8a5fcff429966d5aeffaafc1d1
#
_entry.id   c43bfa8a5fcff429966d5aeffaafc1d1
#
_cell.length_a   1.000
_cell.length_b   1.000
_cell.length_c   1.000
_cell.angle_alpha   90.00
_cell.angle_beta   90.00
_cell.angle_gamma   90.00
#
_symmetry.space_group_name_H-M   'P 1'
#
loop_
_entity.id
_entity.type
_entity.pdbx_description
1 polymer ?
#
loop_
_entity_poly.entity_id
_entity_poly.type
_entity_poly.pdbx_seq_one_letter_code
_entity_poly.pdbx_strand_id
1 'polypeptide(L)'
;MPIKKASPEIVTLGSKLITSDKVISVMTETVYGLLANAESCEAVKKVYLLKKRPEINPLIIHVDSISMAKKYAVFNEDVLKLARNLWPGPLTLVLKSKENSNITPIAMAGLNTIALRIPDSKVFLEIINKSKKPIAAPSANKSGYITSTNASHVYDSFGEKVDLIIDSGQSKFGLESTI
;
A
#
# COMPACT_ATOMS: atom_id res chain seq x y z
N MET A 1 -22.03 -3.15 -5.72
CA MET A 1 -21.00 -2.10 -5.52
C MET A 1 -19.92 -2.62 -4.60
N PRO A 2 -18.64 -2.47 -4.94
CA PRO A 2 -17.53 -2.96 -4.12
C PRO A 2 -17.30 -2.15 -2.83
N ILE A 3 -17.99 -1.02 -2.62
CA ILE A 3 -17.84 -0.18 -1.42
C ILE A 3 -18.54 -0.82 -0.22
N LYS A 4 -17.81 -1.02 0.87
CA LYS A 4 -18.30 -1.50 2.16
C LYS A 4 -17.74 -0.62 3.28
N LYS A 5 -18.57 -0.28 4.28
CA LYS A 5 -18.09 0.42 5.49
C LYS A 5 -17.11 -0.47 6.26
N ALA A 6 -16.08 0.15 6.83
CA ALA A 6 -15.09 -0.55 7.64
C ALA A 6 -15.76 -1.22 8.85
N SER A 7 -15.51 -2.52 9.00
CA SER A 7 -15.89 -3.35 10.15
C SER A 7 -14.88 -4.48 10.31
N PRO A 8 -14.82 -5.17 11.45
CA PRO A 8 -13.91 -6.30 11.66
C PRO A 8 -14.09 -7.41 10.60
N GLU A 9 -15.33 -7.67 10.16
CA GLU A 9 -15.65 -8.66 9.14
C GLU A 9 -15.12 -8.21 7.76
N ILE A 10 -15.29 -6.93 7.42
CA ILE A 10 -14.82 -6.37 6.15
C ILE A 10 -13.29 -6.31 6.10
N VAL A 11 -12.62 -5.97 7.20
CA VAL A 11 -11.16 -6.05 7.33
C VAL A 11 -10.67 -7.50 7.14
N THR A 12 -11.37 -8.46 7.73
CA THR A 12 -11.05 -9.88 7.56
C THR A 12 -11.27 -10.34 6.13
N LEU A 13 -12.34 -9.90 5.48
CA LEU A 13 -12.55 -10.13 4.04
C LEU A 13 -11.44 -9.53 3.20
N GLY A 14 -11.07 -8.26 3.46
CA GLY A 14 -9.98 -7.57 2.76
C GLY A 14 -8.65 -8.32 2.88
N SER A 15 -8.31 -8.81 4.09
CA SER A 15 -7.08 -9.60 4.28
C SER A 15 -7.07 -10.92 3.49
N LYS A 16 -8.21 -11.60 3.39
CA LYS A 16 -8.36 -12.81 2.56
C LYS A 16 -8.23 -12.50 1.07
N LEU A 17 -8.80 -11.38 0.61
CA LEU A 17 -8.65 -10.94 -0.78
C LEU A 17 -7.18 -10.64 -1.12
N ILE A 18 -6.43 -10.00 -0.24
CA ILE A 18 -4.98 -9.76 -0.41
C ILE A 18 -4.22 -11.10 -0.55
N THR A 19 -4.51 -12.09 0.30
CA THR A 19 -3.85 -13.41 0.21
C THR A 19 -4.26 -14.23 -1.02
N SER A 20 -5.36 -13.85 -1.68
CA SER A 20 -5.85 -14.43 -2.94
C SER A 20 -5.49 -13.59 -4.17
N ASP A 21 -4.46 -12.74 -4.07
CA ASP A 21 -3.93 -11.88 -5.15
C ASP A 21 -4.97 -10.96 -5.81
N LYS A 22 -5.97 -10.55 -5.01
CA LYS A 22 -6.96 -9.55 -5.38
C LYS A 22 -6.48 -8.15 -5.05
N VAL A 23 -7.08 -7.12 -5.68
CA VAL A 23 -6.78 -5.71 -5.45
C VAL A 23 -7.93 -5.07 -4.70
N ILE A 24 -7.62 -4.49 -3.54
CA ILE A 24 -8.60 -3.75 -2.74
C ILE A 24 -8.17 -2.29 -2.59
N SER A 25 -9.07 -1.43 -2.10
CA SER A 25 -8.72 -0.04 -1.78
C SER A 25 -9.05 0.27 -0.33
N VAL A 26 -8.11 0.97 0.33
CA VAL A 26 -8.22 1.36 1.74
C VAL A 26 -7.65 2.76 1.93
N MET A 27 -8.22 3.50 2.87
CA MET A 27 -7.76 4.82 3.29
C MET A 27 -6.43 4.73 4.04
N THR A 28 -5.53 5.67 3.75
CA THR A 28 -4.46 6.05 4.67
C THR A 28 -4.71 7.48 5.18
N GLU A 29 -3.88 7.94 6.10
CA GLU A 29 -3.93 9.33 6.58
C GLU A 29 -3.64 10.33 5.45
N THR A 30 -2.89 9.90 4.42
CA THR A 30 -2.56 10.73 3.25
C THR A 30 -3.68 10.69 2.22
N VAL A 31 -3.90 9.55 1.58
CA VAL A 31 -4.86 9.33 0.50
C VAL A 31 -5.34 7.87 0.51
N TYR A 32 -6.37 7.53 -0.28
CA TYR A 32 -6.70 6.12 -0.54
C TYR A 32 -5.62 5.45 -1.39
N GLY A 33 -5.27 4.21 -1.04
CA GLY A 33 -4.35 3.36 -1.79
C GLY A 33 -5.04 2.20 -2.50
N LEU A 34 -4.47 1.74 -3.63
CA LEU A 34 -4.78 0.43 -4.21
C LEU A 34 -3.82 -0.60 -3.63
N LEU A 35 -4.34 -1.55 -2.88
CA LEU A 35 -3.56 -2.52 -2.12
C LEU A 35 -3.46 -3.84 -2.86
N ALA A 36 -2.25 -4.35 -2.97
CA ALA A 36 -1.95 -5.68 -3.50
C ALA A 36 -0.85 -6.36 -2.67
N ASN A 37 -0.83 -7.69 -2.64
CA ASN A 37 0.26 -8.45 -2.07
C ASN A 37 1.58 -8.15 -2.80
N ALA A 38 2.53 -7.54 -2.10
CA ALA A 38 3.81 -7.12 -2.70
C ALA A 38 4.75 -8.30 -3.06
N GLU A 39 4.46 -9.51 -2.58
CA GLU A 39 5.19 -10.74 -2.92
C GLU A 39 4.63 -11.41 -4.18
N SER A 40 3.43 -11.01 -4.64
CA SER A 40 2.78 -11.57 -5.83
C SER A 40 2.99 -10.69 -7.06
N CYS A 41 3.69 -11.24 -8.05
CA CYS A 41 3.86 -10.57 -9.34
C CYS A 41 2.51 -10.33 -10.03
N GLU A 42 1.58 -11.27 -9.94
CA GLU A 42 0.24 -11.17 -10.52
C GLU A 42 -0.56 -10.03 -9.89
N ALA A 43 -0.60 -9.96 -8.55
CA ALA A 43 -1.33 -8.92 -7.83
C ALA A 43 -0.77 -7.52 -8.13
N VAL A 44 0.56 -7.38 -8.15
CA VAL A 44 1.24 -6.12 -8.46
C VAL A 44 0.98 -5.69 -9.91
N LYS A 45 1.03 -6.61 -10.88
CA LYS A 45 0.69 -6.30 -12.29
C LYS A 45 -0.75 -5.79 -12.43
N LYS A 46 -1.72 -6.35 -11.70
CA LYS A 46 -3.10 -5.85 -11.69
C LYS A 46 -3.16 -4.37 -11.27
N VAL A 47 -2.37 -3.96 -10.27
CA VAL A 47 -2.30 -2.56 -9.83
C VAL A 47 -1.77 -1.65 -10.93
N TYR A 48 -0.68 -2.03 -11.61
CA TYR A 48 -0.14 -1.25 -12.73
C TYR A 48 -1.15 -1.12 -13.88
N LEU A 49 -1.83 -2.22 -14.25
CA LEU A 49 -2.86 -2.22 -15.29
C LEU A 49 -4.05 -1.33 -14.92
N LEU A 50 -4.58 -1.45 -13.69
CA LEU A 50 -5.69 -0.62 -13.21
C LEU A 50 -5.36 0.87 -13.31
N LYS A 51 -4.16 1.25 -12.86
CA LYS A 51 -3.71 2.65 -12.84
C LYS A 51 -3.26 3.17 -14.21
N LYS A 52 -3.03 2.31 -15.20
CA LYS A 52 -2.27 2.64 -16.42
C LYS A 52 -0.92 3.28 -16.08
N ARG A 53 -0.25 2.73 -15.04
CA ARG A 53 1.03 3.23 -14.53
C ARG A 53 2.17 2.58 -15.30
N PRO A 54 3.21 3.34 -15.73
CA PRO A 54 4.42 2.75 -16.29
C PRO A 54 5.14 1.88 -15.23
N GLU A 55 5.57 0.67 -15.63
CA GLU A 55 6.24 -0.29 -14.72
C GLU A 55 7.62 0.18 -14.26
N ILE A 56 8.20 1.20 -14.89
CA ILE A 56 9.45 1.85 -14.45
C ILE A 56 9.28 2.71 -13.19
N ASN A 57 8.04 2.96 -12.74
CA ASN A 57 7.75 3.74 -11.55
C ASN A 57 7.48 2.80 -10.37
N PRO A 58 8.42 2.61 -9.41
CA PRO A 58 8.27 1.67 -8.31
C PRO A 58 7.06 2.01 -7.42
N LEU A 59 6.61 1.02 -6.68
CA LEU A 59 5.51 1.15 -5.72
C LEU A 59 6.06 1.27 -4.29
N ILE A 60 5.31 1.98 -3.43
CA ILE A 60 5.60 2.02 -2.00
C ILE A 60 5.08 0.73 -1.36
N ILE A 61 5.94 0.07 -0.62
CA ILE A 61 5.61 -1.14 0.13
C ILE A 61 5.28 -0.76 1.57
N HIS A 62 4.07 -1.09 1.98
CA HIS A 62 3.57 -0.81 3.31
C HIS A 62 3.74 -2.03 4.20
N VAL A 63 4.19 -1.79 5.42
CA VAL A 63 4.44 -2.79 6.46
C VAL A 63 3.78 -2.36 7.76
N ASP A 64 3.62 -3.28 8.73
CA ASP A 64 2.98 -3.00 10.03
C ASP A 64 3.95 -2.53 11.11
N SER A 65 5.24 -2.76 10.92
CA SER A 65 6.25 -2.53 11.95
C SER A 65 7.65 -2.35 11.37
N ILE A 66 8.54 -1.71 12.13
CA ILE A 66 9.98 -1.64 11.81
C ILE A 66 10.59 -3.05 11.75
N SER A 67 10.11 -3.98 12.59
CA SER A 67 10.54 -5.39 12.55
C SER A 67 10.21 -6.04 11.20
N MET A 68 9.01 -5.80 10.68
CA MET A 68 8.64 -6.28 9.34
C MET A 68 9.43 -5.58 8.25
N ALA A 69 9.64 -4.25 8.34
CA ALA A 69 10.44 -3.47 7.38
C ALA A 69 11.88 -3.99 7.25
N LYS A 70 12.50 -4.36 8.38
CA LYS A 70 13.86 -4.93 8.42
C LYS A 70 14.00 -6.28 7.71
N LYS A 71 12.91 -6.97 7.37
CA LYS A 71 12.98 -8.19 6.55
C LYS A 71 13.31 -7.86 5.09
N TYR A 72 12.95 -6.67 4.61
CA TYR A 72 13.01 -6.28 3.21
C TYR A 72 14.13 -5.28 2.88
N ALA A 73 14.58 -4.48 3.85
CA ALA A 73 15.57 -3.43 3.63
C ALA A 73 16.68 -3.40 4.68
N VAL A 74 17.79 -2.75 4.31
CA VAL A 74 18.93 -2.49 5.20
C VAL A 74 18.68 -1.19 5.95
N PHE A 75 18.77 -1.22 7.29
CA PHE A 75 18.59 -0.08 8.18
C PHE A 75 19.90 0.21 8.92
N ASN A 76 20.39 1.43 8.85
CA ASN A 76 21.41 1.95 9.75
C ASN A 76 20.77 2.67 10.96
N GLU A 77 21.57 3.14 11.92
CA GLU A 77 21.04 3.78 13.13
C GLU A 77 20.31 5.09 12.86
N ASP A 78 20.75 5.91 11.89
CA ASP A 78 20.08 7.16 11.54
C ASP A 78 18.70 6.92 10.94
N VAL A 79 18.59 5.94 10.02
CA VAL A 79 17.33 5.51 9.43
C VAL A 79 16.39 4.94 10.50
N LEU A 80 16.93 4.17 11.46
CA LEU A 80 16.13 3.65 12.58
C LEU A 80 15.60 4.76 13.49
N LYS A 81 16.42 5.75 13.79
CA LYS A 81 16.00 6.93 14.57
C LYS A 81 14.90 7.68 13.86
N LEU A 82 15.04 7.92 12.55
CA LEU A 82 14.03 8.58 11.73
C LEU A 82 12.72 7.79 11.71
N ALA A 83 12.79 6.48 11.43
CA ALA A 83 11.64 5.60 11.40
C ALA A 83 10.90 5.56 12.76
N ARG A 84 11.61 5.45 13.87
CA ARG A 84 10.99 5.46 15.22
C ARG A 84 10.26 6.75 15.56
N ASN A 85 10.71 7.89 15.02
CA ASN A 85 10.11 9.20 15.29
C ASN A 85 8.92 9.52 14.39
N LEU A 86 8.89 8.99 13.15
CA LEU A 86 7.95 9.42 12.11
C LEU A 86 7.01 8.31 11.60
N TRP A 87 7.21 7.07 12.04
CA TRP A 87 6.30 5.96 11.76
C TRP A 87 5.54 5.52 13.03
N PRO A 88 4.24 5.21 12.91
CA PRO A 88 3.37 5.31 11.72
C PRO A 88 3.17 6.77 11.26
N GLY A 89 3.13 6.99 9.94
CA GLY A 89 2.94 8.36 9.42
C GLY A 89 3.24 8.53 7.94
N PRO A 90 3.19 9.80 7.47
CA PRO A 90 3.26 10.14 6.05
C PRO A 90 4.70 10.21 5.51
N LEU A 91 5.63 9.42 6.07
CA LEU A 91 7.01 9.33 5.59
C LEU A 91 7.24 8.00 4.87
N THR A 92 7.77 8.06 3.66
CA THR A 92 8.28 6.93 2.89
C THR A 92 9.80 6.97 2.88
N LEU A 93 10.46 5.85 3.23
CA LEU A 93 11.90 5.72 3.21
C LEU A 93 12.34 4.85 2.03
N VAL A 94 13.23 5.38 1.19
CA VAL A 94 13.86 4.61 0.10
C VAL A 94 15.19 4.07 0.60
N LEU A 95 15.28 2.75 0.70
CA LEU A 95 16.41 2.06 1.33
C LEU A 95 16.97 0.97 0.39
N LYS A 96 18.21 0.54 0.63
CA LYS A 96 18.79 -0.61 -0.06
C LYS A 96 17.95 -1.86 0.27
N SER A 97 17.45 -2.55 -0.76
CA SER A 97 16.73 -3.81 -0.61
C SER A 97 17.69 -4.92 -0.14
N LYS A 98 17.18 -5.85 0.66
CA LYS A 98 17.90 -7.09 0.98
C LYS A 98 17.83 -8.06 -0.19
N GLU A 99 18.91 -8.81 -0.43
CA GLU A 99 19.01 -9.80 -1.50
C GLU A 99 17.96 -10.92 -1.36
N ASN A 100 17.65 -11.31 -0.13
CA ASN A 100 16.64 -12.35 0.17
C ASN A 100 15.23 -11.76 0.39
N SER A 101 14.95 -10.58 -0.16
CA SER A 101 13.62 -9.99 -0.12
C SER A 101 12.66 -10.77 -1.01
N ASN A 102 11.52 -11.19 -0.47
CA ASN A 102 10.46 -11.86 -1.24
C ASN A 102 9.57 -10.86 -2.02
N ILE A 103 9.90 -9.57 -1.99
CA ILE A 103 9.16 -8.55 -2.76
C ILE A 103 9.39 -8.80 -4.24
N THR A 104 8.30 -8.84 -5.01
CA THR A 104 8.41 -9.06 -6.46
C THR A 104 9.22 -7.93 -7.14
N PRO A 105 10.17 -8.24 -8.04
CA PRO A 105 10.99 -7.23 -8.72
C PRO A 105 10.18 -6.14 -9.43
N ILE A 106 9.00 -6.46 -9.95
CA ILE A 106 8.12 -5.49 -10.62
C ILE A 106 7.65 -4.39 -9.64
N ALA A 107 7.44 -4.70 -8.37
CA ALA A 107 7.05 -3.69 -7.37
C ALA A 107 8.18 -2.67 -7.10
N MET A 108 9.43 -3.08 -7.30
CA MET A 108 10.63 -2.25 -7.17
C MET A 108 11.11 -1.67 -8.50
N ALA A 109 10.38 -1.89 -9.61
CA ALA A 109 10.79 -1.50 -10.97
C ALA A 109 12.20 -2.02 -11.35
N GLY A 110 12.58 -3.19 -10.83
CA GLY A 110 13.91 -3.80 -11.06
C GLY A 110 15.07 -3.11 -10.33
N LEU A 111 14.81 -2.13 -9.47
CA LEU A 111 15.82 -1.42 -8.70
C LEU A 111 16.35 -2.25 -7.53
N ASN A 112 17.56 -1.92 -7.05
CA ASN A 112 18.15 -2.49 -5.84
C ASN A 112 17.73 -1.74 -4.56
N THR A 113 16.76 -0.83 -4.69
CA THR A 113 16.17 -0.07 -3.59
C THR A 113 14.69 -0.38 -3.45
N ILE A 114 14.16 -0.19 -2.25
CA ILE A 114 12.76 -0.40 -1.90
C ILE A 114 12.23 0.81 -1.15
N ALA A 115 11.05 1.28 -1.52
CA ALA A 115 10.33 2.34 -0.82
C ALA A 115 9.43 1.71 0.25
N LEU A 116 9.67 2.01 1.53
CA LEU A 116 8.94 1.44 2.68
C LEU A 116 8.20 2.52 3.46
N ARG A 117 7.02 2.17 3.98
CA ARG A 117 6.23 3.03 4.85
C ARG A 117 5.40 2.21 5.84
N ILE A 118 5.20 2.76 7.06
CA ILE A 118 4.17 2.32 8.00
C ILE A 118 3.09 3.40 8.01
N PRO A 119 1.90 3.16 7.45
CA PRO A 119 0.85 4.17 7.37
C PRO A 119 0.16 4.35 8.71
N ASP A 120 -0.30 5.57 9.03
CA ASP A 120 -1.15 5.85 10.19
C ASP A 120 -2.63 5.59 9.84
N SER A 121 -2.95 4.33 9.64
CA SER A 121 -4.31 3.86 9.34
C SER A 121 -4.56 2.52 10.01
N LYS A 122 -5.44 2.53 11.02
CA LYS A 122 -5.79 1.32 11.78
C LYS A 122 -6.29 0.19 10.87
N VAL A 123 -7.21 0.51 9.96
CA VAL A 123 -7.78 -0.47 9.01
C VAL A 123 -6.69 -1.07 8.12
N PHE A 124 -5.79 -0.24 7.59
CA PHE A 124 -4.70 -0.70 6.74
C PHE A 124 -3.74 -1.62 7.52
N LEU A 125 -3.32 -1.21 8.72
CA LEU A 125 -2.42 -2.00 9.59
C LEU A 125 -3.05 -3.33 10.00
N GLU A 126 -4.36 -3.35 10.29
CA GLU A 126 -5.08 -4.59 10.58
C GLU A 126 -5.10 -5.56 9.39
N ILE A 127 -5.22 -5.05 8.15
CA ILE A 127 -5.14 -5.88 6.94
C ILE A 127 -3.75 -6.50 6.79
N ILE A 128 -2.66 -5.72 6.97
CA ILE A 128 -1.29 -6.25 6.95
C ILE A 128 -1.13 -7.33 8.03
N ASN A 129 -1.58 -7.02 9.25
CA ASN A 129 -1.44 -7.92 10.38
C ASN A 129 -2.20 -9.24 10.17
N LYS A 130 -3.42 -9.20 9.64
CA LYS A 130 -4.22 -10.41 9.37
C LYS A 130 -3.71 -11.21 8.17
N SER A 131 -3.31 -10.53 7.09
CA SER A 131 -2.78 -11.20 5.88
C SER A 131 -1.35 -11.72 6.05
N LYS A 132 -0.58 -11.13 6.99
CA LYS A 132 0.87 -11.37 7.16
C LYS A 132 1.69 -11.09 5.90
N LYS A 133 1.16 -10.21 5.01
CA LYS A 133 1.79 -9.85 3.74
C LYS A 133 2.21 -8.39 3.72
N PRO A 134 3.38 -8.06 3.14
CA PRO A 134 3.72 -6.69 2.77
C PRO A 134 2.80 -6.24 1.64
N ILE A 135 2.38 -4.98 1.67
CA ILE A 135 1.38 -4.46 0.74
C ILE A 135 2.00 -3.42 -0.19
N ALA A 136 2.01 -3.70 -1.49
CA ALA A 136 2.28 -2.69 -2.49
C ALA A 136 1.03 -1.80 -2.65
N ALA A 137 1.16 -0.49 -2.37
CA ALA A 137 0.02 0.40 -2.43
C ALA A 137 0.39 1.80 -2.96
N PRO A 138 0.22 2.05 -4.27
CA PRO A 138 0.17 3.41 -4.80
C PRO A 138 -1.17 4.07 -4.48
N SER A 139 -1.27 5.39 -4.68
CA SER A 139 -2.53 6.14 -4.59
C SER A 139 -3.64 5.56 -5.46
N ALA A 140 -4.90 5.63 -5.00
CA ALA A 140 -6.05 5.05 -5.69
C ALA A 140 -6.67 6.01 -6.73
N ASN A 141 -5.87 6.39 -7.74
CA ASN A 141 -6.27 7.17 -8.91
C ASN A 141 -5.60 6.62 -10.16
N LYS A 142 -6.13 6.91 -11.35
CA LYS A 142 -5.40 6.70 -12.60
C LYS A 142 -4.16 7.59 -12.63
N SER A 143 -3.06 7.12 -13.22
CA SER A 143 -1.82 7.90 -13.31
C SER A 143 -2.07 9.25 -13.99
N GLY A 144 -1.57 10.33 -13.38
CA GLY A 144 -1.78 11.70 -13.87
C GLY A 144 -3.11 12.37 -13.47
N TYR A 145 -3.99 11.67 -12.74
CA TYR A 145 -5.26 12.21 -12.24
C TYR A 145 -5.20 12.55 -10.75
N ILE A 146 -6.17 13.33 -10.28
CA ILE A 146 -6.31 13.72 -8.88
C ILE A 146 -6.45 12.49 -7.99
N THR A 147 -5.76 12.51 -6.86
CA THR A 147 -5.72 11.42 -5.87
C THR A 147 -7.05 11.29 -5.13
N SER A 148 -7.47 10.06 -4.88
CA SER A 148 -8.71 9.76 -4.16
C SER A 148 -8.55 9.99 -2.66
N THR A 149 -9.44 10.78 -2.06
CA THR A 149 -9.46 11.08 -0.63
C THR A 149 -10.63 10.44 0.12
N ASN A 150 -11.56 9.83 -0.61
CA ASN A 150 -12.70 9.07 -0.07
C ASN A 150 -13.03 7.86 -0.97
N ALA A 151 -13.90 6.97 -0.49
CA ALA A 151 -14.25 5.73 -1.17
C ALA A 151 -15.00 5.97 -2.50
N SER A 152 -15.84 7.03 -2.60
CA SER A 152 -16.56 7.32 -3.85
C SER A 152 -15.60 7.75 -4.95
N HIS A 153 -14.57 8.55 -4.67
CA HIS A 153 -13.54 8.93 -5.66
C HIS A 153 -12.81 7.70 -6.23
N VAL A 154 -12.58 6.67 -5.39
CA VAL A 154 -11.99 5.40 -5.87
C VAL A 154 -12.95 4.69 -6.81
N TYR A 155 -14.23 4.61 -6.44
CA TYR A 155 -15.25 3.98 -7.29
C TYR A 155 -15.42 4.72 -8.62
N ASP A 156 -15.45 6.05 -8.62
CA ASP A 156 -15.52 6.88 -9.83
C ASP A 156 -14.32 6.63 -10.77
N SER A 157 -13.14 6.34 -10.19
CA SER A 157 -11.93 6.08 -10.97
C SER A 157 -11.87 4.68 -11.56
N PHE A 158 -12.36 3.66 -10.83
CA PHE A 158 -12.12 2.25 -11.16
C PHE A 158 -13.39 1.38 -11.29
N GLY A 159 -14.53 1.81 -10.71
CA GLY A 159 -15.79 1.05 -10.73
C GLY A 159 -15.63 -0.33 -10.08
N GLU A 160 -16.20 -1.33 -10.73
CA GLU A 160 -16.19 -2.75 -10.29
C GLU A 160 -14.84 -3.47 -10.54
N LYS A 161 -13.81 -2.75 -11.06
CA LYS A 161 -12.47 -3.33 -11.33
C LYS A 161 -11.64 -3.51 -10.07
N VAL A 162 -12.02 -2.88 -8.96
CA VAL A 162 -11.41 -3.07 -7.63
C VAL A 162 -12.30 -4.03 -6.85
N ASP A 163 -11.73 -5.13 -6.36
CA ASP A 163 -12.49 -6.23 -5.74
C ASP A 163 -13.23 -5.81 -4.46
N LEU A 164 -12.66 -4.85 -3.70
CA LEU A 164 -13.27 -4.29 -2.49
C LEU A 164 -12.73 -2.88 -2.22
N ILE A 165 -13.62 -1.94 -1.92
CA ILE A 165 -13.28 -0.60 -1.43
C ILE A 165 -13.77 -0.49 0.01
N ILE A 166 -12.85 -0.37 0.96
CA ILE A 166 -13.19 -0.23 2.39
C ILE A 166 -13.35 1.24 2.72
N ASP A 167 -14.59 1.65 2.93
CA ASP A 167 -14.90 3.01 3.36
C ASP A 167 -14.67 3.16 4.86
N SER A 168 -13.61 3.86 5.22
CA SER A 168 -13.28 4.28 6.58
C SER A 168 -13.28 5.80 6.76
N GLY A 169 -13.95 6.51 5.84
CA GLY A 169 -14.08 7.97 5.86
C GLY A 169 -13.17 8.69 4.89
N GLN A 170 -12.89 9.95 5.17
CA GLN A 170 -12.04 10.83 4.36
C GLN A 170 -10.62 10.86 4.88
N SER A 171 -9.63 10.81 3.98
CA SER A 171 -8.20 10.96 4.32
C SER A 171 -7.91 12.33 4.93
N LYS A 172 -7.08 12.35 5.97
CA LYS A 172 -6.81 13.53 6.79
C LYS A 172 -6.07 14.63 6.01
N PHE A 173 -5.05 14.25 5.22
CA PHE A 173 -4.18 15.21 4.55
C PHE A 173 -4.58 15.51 3.10
N GLY A 174 -5.01 14.52 2.34
CA GLY A 174 -5.33 14.68 0.92
C GLY A 174 -4.11 14.90 0.02
N LEU A 175 -2.91 14.76 0.56
CA LEU A 175 -1.62 14.86 -0.13
C LEU A 175 -0.85 13.56 0.02
N GLU A 176 -0.01 13.21 -0.95
CA GLU A 176 0.83 12.01 -0.90
C GLU A 176 1.94 12.11 0.15
N SER A 177 2.57 10.97 0.48
CA SER A 177 3.65 10.92 1.47
C SER A 177 4.90 11.65 0.99
N THR A 178 5.66 12.19 1.95
CA THR A 178 7.05 12.62 1.71
C THR A 178 7.94 11.39 1.46
N ILE A 179 8.86 11.50 0.50
CA ILE A 179 9.82 10.45 0.16
C ILE A 179 11.23 10.98 0.42
#